data_27d45d8c1cb12228c54e958bbce15565
#
_entry.id   27d45d8c1cb12228c54e958bbce15565
#
_cell.length_a   1.000
_cell.length_b   1.000
_cell.length_c   1.000
_cell.angle_alpha   90.00
_cell.angle_beta   90.00
_cell.angle_gamma   90.00
#
_symmetry.space_group_name_H-M   'P 1'
#
loop_
_entity.id
_entity.type
_entity.pdbx_description
1 polymer ?
#
loop_
_entity_poly.entity_id
_entity_poly.type
_entity_poly.pdbx_seq_one_letter_code
_entity_poly.pdbx_strand_id
1 'polypeptide(L)'
;MSDRTRRRVLQGTGVAMAAGFAGCNSILGSSDSGPEAVTFLETPAETPGDTEEMWEPFREYLQSEVDDLELEVEFADNTSAIGQSLLNNQAEMTRSDIVLLANPDQIDVVGIVEEGGASVYFSAIATLPDSDIDDITDVEGQSIAFADRPSTSGSLYPNYMLNQAGLDTGEAPYGDAGGYDGNWTGSHRNAVQTLINRDDIVACGCDIAVLLNHIPEDQWPDRVREGSGRWDDEVGTESPELELVEASTSLPFSPIIARSNWEHPLRSDIEAAITSIESGTLRAPDGDVENPLSAVTEATIEDYQPVIDVIDTLDVDLGQL
;
A
#
# COMPACT_ATOMS: atom_id res chain seq x y z
N MET A 1 -11.64 -43.30 52.39
CA MET A 1 -10.71 -44.26 51.87
C MET A 1 -9.94 -43.59 50.79
N SER A 2 -8.77 -43.01 51.09
CA SER A 2 -7.41 -43.58 51.04
C SER A 2 -7.09 -43.98 49.59
N ASP A 3 -6.10 -43.48 48.90
CA ASP A 3 -4.68 -43.26 49.22
C ASP A 3 -4.04 -42.44 48.08
N ARG A 4 -3.32 -41.41 48.29
CA ARG A 4 -1.88 -41.24 48.46
C ARG A 4 -0.96 -41.97 47.45
N THR A 5 -0.10 -41.13 46.85
CA THR A 5 1.34 -41.30 46.59
C THR A 5 1.68 -41.49 45.12
N ARG A 6 2.65 -40.84 44.46
CA ARG A 6 4.01 -40.40 44.86
C ARG A 6 4.60 -39.46 43.81
N ARG A 7 5.22 -38.40 44.31
CA ARG A 7 6.27 -37.67 43.59
C ARG A 7 7.40 -38.59 43.13
N ARG A 8 7.84 -38.46 41.91
CA ARG A 8 9.22 -38.75 41.53
C ARG A 8 9.83 -37.52 40.86
N VAL A 9 10.71 -36.87 41.57
CA VAL A 9 11.74 -35.97 41.13
C VAL A 9 12.75 -36.77 40.34
N LEU A 10 12.99 -36.43 39.11
CA LEU A 10 14.19 -36.81 38.38
C LEU A 10 14.92 -35.52 38.04
N GLN A 11 15.96 -35.27 38.81
CA GLN A 11 17.06 -34.40 38.46
C GLN A 11 17.80 -35.03 37.27
N GLY A 12 17.82 -34.32 36.17
CA GLY A 12 18.63 -34.64 34.99
C GLY A 12 19.36 -33.39 34.57
N THR A 13 20.60 -33.38 34.92
CA THR A 13 21.72 -32.49 34.59
C THR A 13 21.56 -31.65 33.32
N GLY A 14 21.71 -30.36 33.53
CA GLY A 14 21.84 -29.36 32.46
C GLY A 14 23.10 -29.59 31.61
N VAL A 15 22.93 -29.40 30.31
CA VAL A 15 23.98 -28.95 29.44
C VAL A 15 23.47 -27.65 28.82
N ALA A 16 23.90 -26.55 29.40
CA ALA A 16 23.81 -25.25 28.78
C ALA A 16 24.78 -25.23 27.59
N MET A 17 24.24 -25.39 26.39
CA MET A 17 24.96 -24.94 25.20
C MET A 17 24.77 -23.44 25.12
N ALA A 18 25.68 -22.70 25.68
CA ALA A 18 25.92 -21.31 25.28
C ALA A 18 26.51 -21.35 23.88
N ALA A 19 25.66 -21.13 22.86
CA ALA A 19 26.14 -20.70 21.57
C ALA A 19 26.69 -19.29 21.78
N GLY A 20 28.01 -19.20 21.95
CA GLY A 20 28.73 -17.95 21.99
C GLY A 20 28.66 -17.33 20.60
N PHE A 21 28.04 -16.18 20.51
CA PHE A 21 28.34 -15.24 19.45
C PHE A 21 29.80 -14.82 19.64
N ALA A 22 30.71 -15.53 18.99
CA ALA A 22 32.06 -15.11 18.83
C ALA A 22 32.08 -14.01 17.76
N GLY A 23 31.93 -12.75 18.20
CA GLY A 23 32.36 -11.63 17.40
C GLY A 23 33.79 -11.81 16.98
N CYS A 24 34.02 -12.13 15.72
CA CYS A 24 35.36 -12.04 15.11
C CYS A 24 35.68 -10.56 14.87
N ASN A 25 36.28 -9.93 15.87
CA ASN A 25 36.99 -8.71 15.69
C ASN A 25 38.31 -9.07 15.00
N SER A 26 38.35 -9.16 13.68
CA SER A 26 39.57 -9.25 12.90
C SER A 26 40.00 -7.87 12.45
N ILE A 27 40.78 -7.23 13.27
CA ILE A 27 41.64 -6.12 12.86
C ILE A 27 42.75 -6.69 11.96
N LEU A 28 42.91 -6.08 10.81
CA LEU A 28 43.99 -6.02 9.83
C LEU A 28 43.72 -6.68 8.48
N GLY A 29 43.37 -5.81 7.52
CA GLY A 29 44.01 -5.82 6.18
C GLY A 29 43.33 -6.67 5.12
N SER A 30 42.56 -6.01 4.43
CA SER A 30 42.39 -5.81 3.00
C SER A 30 40.93 -5.45 2.74
N SER A 31 40.79 -4.24 2.27
CA SER A 31 39.55 -3.77 1.62
C SER A 31 39.38 -4.56 0.31
N ASP A 32 38.75 -5.69 0.43
CA ASP A 32 38.04 -6.37 -0.61
C ASP A 32 36.59 -6.49 -0.08
N SER A 33 36.01 -5.33 0.20
CA SER A 33 34.57 -5.22 0.35
C SER A 33 34.04 -5.34 -1.07
N GLY A 34 33.56 -6.51 -1.42
CA GLY A 34 32.59 -6.62 -2.49
C GLY A 34 31.47 -5.59 -2.31
N PRO A 35 30.69 -5.28 -3.33
CA PRO A 35 29.60 -4.33 -3.19
C PRO A 35 28.74 -4.75 -2.00
N GLU A 36 28.41 -3.79 -1.15
CA GLU A 36 27.45 -3.99 -0.07
C GLU A 36 26.09 -4.27 -0.74
N ALA A 37 25.44 -5.37 -0.36
CA ALA A 37 24.15 -5.72 -0.95
C ALA A 37 23.12 -4.63 -0.66
N VAL A 38 22.29 -4.32 -1.63
CA VAL A 38 21.18 -3.37 -1.52
C VAL A 38 19.89 -4.16 -1.33
N THR A 39 19.15 -3.87 -0.26
CA THR A 39 17.90 -4.54 0.05
C THR A 39 16.71 -3.72 -0.40
N PHE A 40 15.91 -4.30 -1.28
CA PHE A 40 14.57 -3.80 -1.64
C PHE A 40 13.53 -4.65 -0.90
N LEU A 41 12.72 -4.00 -0.06
CA LEU A 41 11.75 -4.69 0.78
C LEU A 41 10.34 -4.50 0.23
N GLU A 42 9.56 -5.59 0.18
CA GLU A 42 8.21 -5.62 -0.36
C GLU A 42 7.26 -6.40 0.56
N THR A 43 5.97 -6.25 0.39
CA THR A 43 4.98 -7.15 0.97
C THR A 43 4.80 -8.38 0.09
N PRO A 44 4.58 -9.58 0.66
CA PRO A 44 4.32 -10.77 -0.13
C PRO A 44 3.01 -10.62 -0.91
N ALA A 45 2.98 -11.19 -2.12
CA ALA A 45 1.74 -11.33 -2.87
C ALA A 45 0.72 -12.18 -2.09
N GLU A 46 -0.58 -12.01 -2.37
CA GLU A 46 -1.66 -12.77 -1.71
C GLU A 46 -1.53 -14.29 -1.88
N THR A 47 -0.80 -14.74 -2.92
CA THR A 47 -0.52 -16.15 -3.18
C THR A 47 0.94 -16.46 -2.85
N PRO A 48 1.24 -17.14 -1.74
CA PRO A 48 2.60 -17.55 -1.43
C PRO A 48 3.13 -18.54 -2.46
N GLY A 49 4.30 -18.29 -3.01
CA GLY A 49 4.97 -19.12 -4.01
C GLY A 49 5.27 -18.39 -5.31
N ASP A 50 4.44 -17.41 -5.67
CA ASP A 50 4.64 -16.65 -6.90
C ASP A 50 5.44 -15.36 -6.65
N THR A 51 5.64 -14.99 -5.37
CA THR A 51 6.21 -13.69 -4.98
C THR A 51 7.66 -13.50 -5.42
N GLU A 52 8.54 -14.50 -5.20
CA GLU A 52 9.94 -14.42 -5.64
C GLU A 52 10.03 -14.40 -7.18
N GLU A 53 9.25 -15.24 -7.86
CA GLU A 53 9.21 -15.32 -9.32
C GLU A 53 8.69 -14.01 -9.94
N MET A 54 7.73 -13.36 -9.29
CA MET A 54 7.17 -12.08 -9.70
C MET A 54 8.22 -10.94 -9.67
N TRP A 55 9.13 -10.95 -8.70
CA TRP A 55 10.14 -9.90 -8.51
C TRP A 55 11.49 -10.22 -9.17
N GLU A 56 11.67 -11.43 -9.70
CA GLU A 56 12.90 -11.82 -10.42
C GLU A 56 13.21 -10.89 -11.61
N PRO A 57 12.24 -10.51 -12.48
CA PRO A 57 12.51 -9.59 -13.58
C PRO A 57 13.03 -8.22 -13.13
N PHE A 58 12.54 -7.70 -12.01
CA PHE A 58 13.02 -6.44 -11.43
C PHE A 58 14.46 -6.56 -10.95
N ARG A 59 14.79 -7.63 -10.22
CA ARG A 59 16.14 -7.90 -9.75
C ARG A 59 17.12 -8.05 -10.91
N GLU A 60 16.78 -8.89 -11.90
CA GLU A 60 17.62 -9.13 -13.08
C GLU A 60 17.85 -7.84 -13.89
N TYR A 61 16.78 -7.04 -14.07
CA TYR A 61 16.87 -5.77 -14.77
C TYR A 61 17.85 -4.82 -14.08
N LEU A 62 17.68 -4.54 -12.80
CA LEU A 62 18.56 -3.62 -12.08
C LEU A 62 20.01 -4.09 -12.06
N GLN A 63 20.25 -5.39 -11.86
CA GLN A 63 21.61 -5.96 -11.92
C GLN A 63 22.21 -5.95 -13.33
N SER A 64 21.39 -5.83 -14.37
CA SER A 64 21.89 -5.68 -15.74
C SER A 64 22.20 -4.24 -16.12
N GLU A 65 21.50 -3.27 -15.52
CA GLU A 65 21.70 -1.85 -15.79
C GLU A 65 22.75 -1.20 -14.90
N VAL A 66 23.01 -1.77 -13.71
CA VAL A 66 23.94 -1.22 -12.73
C VAL A 66 25.08 -2.21 -12.47
N ASP A 67 26.27 -1.88 -12.96
CA ASP A 67 27.46 -2.72 -12.78
C ASP A 67 27.77 -2.89 -11.28
N ASP A 68 28.22 -4.09 -10.89
CA ASP A 68 28.59 -4.45 -9.52
C ASP A 68 27.47 -4.34 -8.48
N LEU A 69 26.18 -4.24 -8.88
CA LEU A 69 25.04 -4.27 -7.97
C LEU A 69 24.75 -5.71 -7.52
N GLU A 70 24.67 -5.90 -6.20
CA GLU A 70 24.05 -7.06 -5.56
C GLU A 70 22.72 -6.62 -4.95
N LEU A 71 21.58 -6.96 -5.60
CA LEU A 71 20.24 -6.61 -5.14
C LEU A 71 19.56 -7.81 -4.50
N GLU A 72 19.16 -7.63 -3.24
CA GLU A 72 18.31 -8.57 -2.51
C GLU A 72 16.88 -8.04 -2.46
N VAL A 73 15.90 -8.81 -2.95
CA VAL A 73 14.49 -8.52 -2.77
C VAL A 73 13.97 -9.38 -1.64
N GLU A 74 13.63 -8.74 -0.54
CA GLU A 74 13.12 -9.39 0.67
C GLU A 74 11.63 -9.07 0.87
N PHE A 75 10.93 -9.91 1.64
CA PHE A 75 9.50 -9.78 1.88
C PHE A 75 9.20 -9.64 3.36
N ALA A 76 8.51 -8.58 3.74
CA ALA A 76 8.06 -8.34 5.10
C ALA A 76 6.65 -8.89 5.32
N ASP A 77 6.32 -9.22 6.56
CA ASP A 77 5.00 -9.78 6.92
C ASP A 77 3.84 -8.80 6.70
N ASN A 78 4.11 -7.50 6.76
CA ASN A 78 3.11 -6.43 6.60
C ASN A 78 3.78 -5.05 6.38
N THR A 79 2.97 -4.06 6.02
CA THR A 79 3.39 -2.68 5.75
C THR A 79 4.08 -2.01 6.96
N SER A 80 3.63 -2.27 8.18
CA SER A 80 4.30 -1.76 9.40
C SER A 80 5.72 -2.29 9.54
N ALA A 81 5.95 -3.56 9.21
CA ALA A 81 7.29 -4.16 9.24
C ALA A 81 8.21 -3.54 8.19
N ILE A 82 7.69 -3.21 7.01
CA ILE A 82 8.42 -2.47 5.97
C ILE A 82 8.87 -1.12 6.51
N GLY A 83 7.95 -0.32 7.03
CA GLY A 83 8.26 1.00 7.59
C GLY A 83 9.31 0.94 8.68
N GLN A 84 9.19 0.00 9.61
CA GLN A 84 10.17 -0.19 10.67
C GLN A 84 11.55 -0.59 10.14
N SER A 85 11.60 -1.48 9.15
CA SER A 85 12.86 -1.93 8.56
C SER A 85 13.59 -0.79 7.86
N LEU A 86 12.87 0.00 7.07
CA LEU A 86 13.45 1.16 6.39
C LEU A 86 13.98 2.21 7.37
N LEU A 87 13.16 2.60 8.36
CA LEU A 87 13.52 3.60 9.37
C LEU A 87 14.64 3.13 10.33
N ASN A 88 14.80 1.82 10.52
CA ASN A 88 15.86 1.22 11.33
C ASN A 88 17.13 0.84 10.52
N ASN A 89 17.22 1.25 9.25
CA ASN A 89 18.34 0.95 8.34
C ASN A 89 18.55 -0.57 8.12
N GLN A 90 17.45 -1.33 8.05
CA GLN A 90 17.47 -2.77 7.75
C GLN A 90 17.15 -3.06 6.28
N ALA A 91 16.67 -2.05 5.56
CA ALA A 91 16.48 -2.06 4.12
C ALA A 91 16.80 -0.66 3.55
N GLU A 92 17.17 -0.60 2.30
CA GLU A 92 17.53 0.64 1.61
C GLU A 92 16.34 1.25 0.90
N MET A 93 15.52 0.41 0.30
CA MET A 93 14.42 0.82 -0.59
C MET A 93 13.19 -0.05 -0.39
N THR A 94 12.04 0.48 -0.80
CA THR A 94 10.79 -0.24 -0.82
C THR A 94 9.83 0.37 -1.85
N ARG A 95 8.90 -0.44 -2.36
CA ARG A 95 7.63 0.04 -2.87
C ARG A 95 6.65 0.01 -1.71
N SER A 96 6.23 1.13 -1.24
CA SER A 96 5.39 1.17 -0.06
C SER A 96 4.08 1.88 -0.31
N ASP A 97 3.15 1.56 0.55
CA ASP A 97 2.01 2.42 0.76
C ASP A 97 2.45 3.76 1.39
N ILE A 98 1.64 4.69 1.18
CA ILE A 98 1.55 6.08 1.56
C ILE A 98 1.95 6.38 3.01
N VAL A 99 1.87 5.40 3.88
CA VAL A 99 2.13 5.53 5.32
C VAL A 99 3.54 6.01 5.64
N LEU A 100 4.53 5.65 4.82
CA LEU A 100 5.91 6.14 5.00
C LEU A 100 6.05 7.63 4.70
N LEU A 101 5.12 8.21 3.94
CA LEU A 101 5.07 9.66 3.66
C LEU A 101 4.79 10.51 4.91
N ALA A 102 4.31 9.90 5.99
CA ALA A 102 4.22 10.57 7.30
C ALA A 102 5.59 10.88 7.93
N ASN A 103 6.69 10.40 7.35
CA ASN A 103 8.05 10.70 7.78
C ASN A 103 8.89 11.31 6.65
N PRO A 104 8.47 12.43 6.05
CA PRO A 104 9.08 12.98 4.84
C PRO A 104 10.57 13.34 5.01
N ASP A 105 11.02 13.61 6.23
CA ASP A 105 12.42 13.92 6.53
C ASP A 105 13.35 12.69 6.53
N GLN A 106 12.79 11.49 6.51
CA GLN A 106 13.55 10.24 6.63
C GLN A 106 13.56 9.42 5.35
N ILE A 107 12.81 9.86 4.35
CA ILE A 107 12.65 9.17 3.07
C ILE A 107 12.87 10.10 1.89
N ASP A 108 13.32 9.54 0.77
CA ASP A 108 13.33 10.18 -0.54
C ASP A 108 12.43 9.37 -1.47
N VAL A 109 11.53 10.05 -2.19
CA VAL A 109 10.71 9.43 -3.23
C VAL A 109 11.57 9.32 -4.49
N VAL A 110 11.70 8.10 -5.02
CA VAL A 110 12.46 7.82 -6.25
C VAL A 110 11.55 7.92 -7.48
N GLY A 111 10.33 7.40 -7.37
CA GLY A 111 9.38 7.44 -8.48
C GLY A 111 8.01 6.96 -8.08
N ILE A 112 7.06 7.14 -9.00
CA ILE A 112 5.68 6.63 -8.93
C ILE A 112 5.58 5.40 -9.81
N VAL A 113 5.02 4.31 -9.29
CA VAL A 113 4.67 3.13 -10.08
C VAL A 113 3.50 3.47 -11.01
N GLU A 114 3.55 2.99 -12.24
CA GLU A 114 2.43 3.09 -13.18
C GLU A 114 1.64 1.77 -13.23
N GLU A 115 0.34 1.89 -13.26
CA GLU A 115 -0.58 0.78 -13.50
C GLU A 115 -1.51 1.11 -14.68
N GLY A 116 -1.60 0.22 -15.66
CA GLY A 116 -2.43 0.44 -16.85
C GLY A 116 -2.02 1.67 -17.68
N GLY A 117 -0.76 2.13 -17.57
CA GLY A 117 -0.24 3.30 -18.26
C GLY A 117 -0.59 4.64 -17.62
N ALA A 118 -1.06 4.63 -16.37
CA ALA A 118 -1.30 5.84 -15.57
C ALA A 118 -0.51 5.79 -14.27
N SER A 119 -0.02 6.94 -13.85
CA SER A 119 0.67 7.14 -12.57
C SER A 119 -0.27 7.56 -11.43
N VAL A 120 -1.58 7.63 -11.73
CA VAL A 120 -2.61 8.07 -10.77
C VAL A 120 -3.82 7.16 -10.80
N TYR A 121 -4.52 7.10 -9.66
CA TYR A 121 -5.79 6.43 -9.49
C TYR A 121 -6.77 7.33 -8.73
N PHE A 122 -7.96 6.84 -8.41
CA PHE A 122 -9.01 7.62 -7.77
C PHE A 122 -9.75 6.82 -6.72
N SER A 123 -10.26 7.53 -5.73
CA SER A 123 -11.26 7.07 -4.78
C SER A 123 -12.64 7.59 -5.18
N ALA A 124 -13.70 6.90 -4.78
CA ALA A 124 -15.04 7.43 -4.94
C ALA A 124 -15.96 6.98 -3.79
N ILE A 125 -17.00 7.76 -3.58
CA ILE A 125 -18.17 7.42 -2.74
C ILE A 125 -19.33 7.15 -3.69
N ALA A 126 -19.97 6.00 -3.51
CA ALA A 126 -21.08 5.55 -4.33
C ALA A 126 -22.27 5.15 -3.46
N THR A 127 -23.46 5.17 -4.05
CA THR A 127 -24.74 4.83 -3.43
C THR A 127 -25.59 3.94 -4.34
N LEU A 128 -26.77 3.51 -3.85
CA LEU A 128 -27.77 2.82 -4.68
C LEU A 128 -28.69 3.84 -5.38
N PRO A 129 -29.19 3.55 -6.60
CA PRO A 129 -29.99 4.49 -7.39
C PRO A 129 -31.27 4.96 -6.72
N ASP A 130 -31.86 4.16 -5.84
CA ASP A 130 -33.11 4.48 -5.13
C ASP A 130 -32.85 5.03 -3.71
N SER A 131 -31.62 5.49 -3.43
CA SER A 131 -31.27 6.08 -2.13
C SER A 131 -31.67 7.56 -2.07
N ASP A 132 -31.73 8.11 -0.85
CA ASP A 132 -31.95 9.55 -0.61
C ASP A 132 -30.59 10.31 -0.55
N ILE A 133 -29.51 9.77 -1.16
CA ILE A 133 -28.15 10.34 -1.13
C ILE A 133 -27.83 10.94 -2.51
N ASP A 134 -28.06 12.22 -2.66
CA ASP A 134 -27.77 13.00 -3.88
C ASP A 134 -26.43 13.77 -3.77
N ASP A 135 -25.97 14.04 -2.53
CA ASP A 135 -24.77 14.81 -2.24
C ASP A 135 -23.97 14.14 -1.11
N ILE A 136 -22.66 14.35 -1.08
CA ILE A 136 -21.78 13.77 -0.06
C ILE A 136 -22.20 14.15 1.38
N THR A 137 -22.86 15.28 1.59
CA THR A 137 -23.34 15.73 2.90
C THR A 137 -24.62 15.03 3.35
N ASP A 138 -25.36 14.37 2.46
CA ASP A 138 -26.57 13.61 2.80
C ASP A 138 -26.28 12.36 3.64
N VAL A 139 -25.03 11.95 3.71
CA VAL A 139 -24.60 10.84 4.57
C VAL A 139 -24.48 11.22 6.06
N GLU A 140 -24.76 12.46 6.45
CA GLU A 140 -24.73 12.88 7.85
C GLU A 140 -25.71 12.06 8.71
N GLY A 141 -25.20 11.44 9.77
CA GLY A 141 -25.95 10.57 10.66
C GLY A 141 -26.32 9.19 10.08
N GLN A 142 -25.80 8.85 8.90
CA GLN A 142 -26.04 7.57 8.23
C GLN A 142 -24.86 6.62 8.39
N SER A 143 -25.04 5.36 7.98
CA SER A 143 -23.99 4.35 8.01
C SER A 143 -23.36 4.18 6.62
N ILE A 144 -22.01 4.23 6.57
CA ILE A 144 -21.21 4.14 5.34
C ILE A 144 -20.29 2.92 5.44
N ALA A 145 -20.19 2.13 4.36
CA ALA A 145 -19.22 1.05 4.25
C ALA A 145 -17.90 1.55 3.68
N PHE A 146 -16.78 1.20 4.31
CA PHE A 146 -15.42 1.46 3.85
C PHE A 146 -14.67 0.15 3.63
N ALA A 147 -13.57 0.19 2.88
CA ALA A 147 -12.72 -0.97 2.68
C ALA A 147 -11.94 -1.34 3.95
N ASP A 148 -10.63 -1.41 3.89
CA ASP A 148 -9.78 -1.63 5.05
C ASP A 148 -9.35 -0.29 5.66
N ARG A 149 -9.14 -0.24 6.98
CA ARG A 149 -8.84 1.01 7.69
C ARG A 149 -7.62 1.76 7.16
N PRO A 150 -6.46 1.11 6.90
CA PRO A 150 -5.28 1.77 6.33
C PRO A 150 -5.38 2.03 4.83
N SER A 151 -6.42 1.56 4.15
CA SER A 151 -6.56 1.74 2.71
C SER A 151 -6.72 3.21 2.34
N THR A 152 -5.84 3.71 1.49
CA THR A 152 -5.89 5.10 1.01
C THR A 152 -7.18 5.40 0.28
N SER A 153 -7.48 4.67 -0.81
CA SER A 153 -8.68 4.92 -1.63
C SER A 153 -9.95 4.34 -1.04
N GLY A 154 -9.87 3.37 -0.13
CA GLY A 154 -11.04 2.72 0.43
C GLY A 154 -11.45 3.18 1.82
N SER A 155 -10.64 4.02 2.45
CA SER A 155 -10.87 4.48 3.82
C SER A 155 -10.36 5.90 4.05
N LEU A 156 -9.05 6.13 3.98
CA LEU A 156 -8.46 7.43 4.32
C LEU A 156 -9.03 8.54 3.44
N TYR A 157 -8.97 8.37 2.12
CA TYR A 157 -9.44 9.41 1.20
C TYR A 157 -10.96 9.63 1.24
N PRO A 158 -11.82 8.61 1.27
CA PRO A 158 -13.24 8.82 1.52
C PRO A 158 -13.54 9.59 2.80
N ASN A 159 -12.87 9.28 3.93
CA ASN A 159 -13.03 10.04 5.17
C ASN A 159 -12.54 11.49 5.02
N TYR A 160 -11.44 11.71 4.29
CA TYR A 160 -10.97 13.07 3.96
C TYR A 160 -11.99 13.83 3.11
N MET A 161 -12.61 13.21 2.10
CA MET A 161 -13.65 13.84 1.29
C MET A 161 -14.86 14.25 2.16
N LEU A 162 -15.29 13.39 3.08
CA LEU A 162 -16.34 13.69 4.06
C LEU A 162 -15.94 14.87 4.96
N ASN A 163 -14.70 14.90 5.45
CA ASN A 163 -14.17 16.01 6.23
C ASN A 163 -14.18 17.34 5.44
N GLN A 164 -13.71 17.31 4.18
CA GLN A 164 -13.71 18.49 3.30
C GLN A 164 -15.13 18.99 2.98
N ALA A 165 -16.12 18.11 2.95
CA ALA A 165 -17.53 18.45 2.82
C ALA A 165 -18.14 19.02 4.11
N GLY A 166 -17.38 19.03 5.21
CA GLY A 166 -17.76 19.63 6.49
C GLY A 166 -18.39 18.65 7.48
N LEU A 167 -18.36 17.34 7.23
CA LEU A 167 -18.80 16.35 8.21
C LEU A 167 -17.76 16.19 9.31
N ASP A 168 -18.22 15.87 10.50
CA ASP A 168 -17.36 15.54 11.65
C ASP A 168 -16.83 14.12 11.50
N THR A 169 -15.56 13.98 11.12
CA THR A 169 -14.89 12.70 10.96
C THR A 169 -14.35 12.12 12.28
N GLY A 170 -14.36 12.91 13.36
CA GLY A 170 -13.91 12.45 14.67
C GLY A 170 -12.52 11.82 14.64
N GLU A 171 -12.40 10.59 15.10
CA GLU A 171 -11.15 9.81 15.11
C GLU A 171 -11.11 8.75 13.98
N ALA A 172 -12.03 8.84 12.97
CA ALA A 172 -12.01 7.91 11.83
C ALA A 172 -10.73 8.06 11.00
N PRO A 173 -10.18 6.95 10.46
CA PRO A 173 -10.75 5.60 10.43
C PRO A 173 -10.45 4.72 11.65
N TYR A 174 -9.65 5.17 12.61
CA TYR A 174 -9.17 4.33 13.72
C TYR A 174 -10.05 4.41 14.98
N GLY A 175 -10.90 5.42 15.07
CA GLY A 175 -11.92 5.60 16.11
C GLY A 175 -13.31 5.87 15.52
N ASP A 176 -14.17 6.47 16.35
CA ASP A 176 -15.55 6.79 15.95
C ASP A 176 -15.58 8.13 15.19
N ALA A 177 -16.34 8.19 14.10
CA ALA A 177 -16.72 9.43 13.46
C ALA A 177 -17.85 10.11 14.26
N GLY A 178 -17.85 11.45 14.27
CA GLY A 178 -18.90 12.22 14.94
C GLY A 178 -20.13 12.45 14.06
N GLY A 179 -19.94 12.49 12.73
CA GLY A 179 -20.97 12.87 11.76
C GLY A 179 -21.63 11.70 11.03
N TYR A 180 -21.11 10.48 11.12
CA TYR A 180 -21.64 9.28 10.44
C TYR A 180 -21.20 8.02 11.17
N ASP A 181 -21.77 6.86 10.82
CA ASP A 181 -21.39 5.55 11.35
C ASP A 181 -20.54 4.79 10.32
N GLY A 182 -19.23 4.71 10.58
CA GLY A 182 -18.26 4.06 9.68
C GLY A 182 -18.22 2.54 9.89
N ASN A 183 -18.38 1.78 8.80
CA ASN A 183 -18.37 0.32 8.79
C ASN A 183 -17.23 -0.20 7.91
N TRP A 184 -16.08 -0.58 8.50
CA TRP A 184 -14.92 -1.10 7.79
C TRP A 184 -15.04 -2.60 7.53
N THR A 185 -15.02 -2.99 6.26
CA THR A 185 -15.39 -4.33 5.77
C THR A 185 -14.20 -5.20 5.37
N GLY A 186 -12.97 -4.62 5.42
CA GLY A 186 -11.70 -5.31 5.18
C GLY A 186 -11.28 -5.39 3.70
N SER A 187 -12.12 -4.96 2.74
CA SER A 187 -11.73 -4.85 1.32
C SER A 187 -12.69 -3.96 0.54
N HIS A 188 -12.24 -3.42 -0.60
CA HIS A 188 -13.07 -2.61 -1.51
C HIS A 188 -14.29 -3.39 -2.01
N ARG A 189 -14.11 -4.64 -2.42
CA ARG A 189 -15.21 -5.50 -2.88
C ARG A 189 -16.23 -5.75 -1.77
N ASN A 190 -15.79 -5.96 -0.54
CA ASN A 190 -16.70 -6.14 0.59
C ASN A 190 -17.46 -4.86 0.93
N ALA A 191 -16.89 -3.67 0.76
CA ALA A 191 -17.60 -2.41 0.96
C ALA A 191 -18.78 -2.27 -0.02
N VAL A 192 -18.52 -2.51 -1.32
CA VAL A 192 -19.57 -2.54 -2.36
C VAL A 192 -20.63 -3.61 -2.05
N GLN A 193 -20.23 -4.84 -1.70
CA GLN A 193 -21.17 -5.91 -1.34
C GLN A 193 -21.99 -5.58 -0.10
N THR A 194 -21.41 -4.84 0.85
CA THR A 194 -22.11 -4.41 2.06
C THR A 194 -23.16 -3.37 1.73
N LEU A 195 -22.87 -2.39 0.87
CA LEU A 195 -23.87 -1.45 0.36
C LEU A 195 -25.04 -2.16 -0.35
N ILE A 196 -24.72 -3.12 -1.24
CA ILE A 196 -25.76 -3.84 -2.03
C ILE A 196 -26.65 -4.72 -1.16
N ASN A 197 -26.12 -5.30 -0.07
CA ASN A 197 -26.82 -6.35 0.68
C ASN A 197 -27.39 -5.91 2.04
N ARG A 198 -27.14 -4.67 2.47
CA ARG A 198 -27.59 -4.16 3.77
C ARG A 198 -28.38 -2.88 3.61
N ASP A 199 -29.65 -2.91 4.04
CA ASP A 199 -30.58 -1.77 3.98
C ASP A 199 -30.19 -0.60 4.91
N ASP A 200 -29.32 -0.83 5.90
CA ASP A 200 -28.86 0.19 6.85
C ASP A 200 -27.57 0.90 6.39
N ILE A 201 -26.95 0.49 5.28
CA ILE A 201 -25.79 1.13 4.68
C ILE A 201 -26.26 1.95 3.47
N VAL A 202 -26.01 3.25 3.49
CA VAL A 202 -26.49 4.17 2.45
C VAL A 202 -25.45 4.48 1.37
N ALA A 203 -24.15 4.33 1.68
CA ALA A 203 -23.07 4.62 0.76
C ALA A 203 -21.86 3.70 1.01
N CYS A 204 -20.95 3.63 0.05
CA CYS A 204 -19.63 3.02 0.24
C CYS A 204 -18.52 3.89 -0.31
N GLY A 205 -17.34 3.86 0.39
CA GLY A 205 -16.10 4.48 -0.05
C GLY A 205 -15.12 3.42 -0.55
N CYS A 206 -14.65 3.53 -1.80
CA CYS A 206 -13.81 2.52 -2.45
C CYS A 206 -12.84 3.12 -3.47
N ASP A 207 -11.86 2.30 -3.88
CA ASP A 207 -11.13 2.50 -5.14
C ASP A 207 -12.10 2.39 -6.34
N ILE A 208 -11.95 3.27 -7.33
CA ILE A 208 -12.80 3.27 -8.52
C ILE A 208 -12.74 1.95 -9.29
N ALA A 209 -11.66 1.18 -9.21
CA ALA A 209 -11.51 -0.10 -9.90
C ALA A 209 -12.65 -1.09 -9.62
N VAL A 210 -13.28 -1.00 -8.44
CA VAL A 210 -14.42 -1.86 -8.10
C VAL A 210 -15.77 -1.18 -8.33
N LEU A 211 -15.79 0.08 -8.75
CA LEU A 211 -17.00 0.88 -8.99
C LEU A 211 -17.25 1.18 -10.47
N LEU A 212 -16.17 1.26 -11.28
CA LEU A 212 -16.25 1.66 -12.69
C LEU A 212 -17.33 0.88 -13.46
N ASN A 213 -17.36 -0.43 -13.29
CA ASN A 213 -18.28 -1.28 -14.03
C ASN A 213 -19.74 -1.18 -13.54
N HIS A 214 -19.96 -0.70 -12.32
CA HIS A 214 -21.29 -0.54 -11.73
C HIS A 214 -21.92 0.84 -11.96
N ILE A 215 -21.11 1.87 -12.22
CA ILE A 215 -21.58 3.25 -12.33
C ILE A 215 -21.58 3.68 -13.80
N PRO A 216 -22.73 4.22 -14.31
CA PRO A 216 -22.84 4.71 -15.69
C PRO A 216 -21.74 5.69 -16.09
N GLU A 217 -21.26 5.57 -17.33
CA GLU A 217 -20.15 6.35 -17.88
C GLU A 217 -20.37 7.86 -17.74
N ASP A 218 -21.58 8.33 -17.94
CA ASP A 218 -21.95 9.75 -17.93
C ASP A 218 -21.94 10.40 -16.55
N GLN A 219 -21.89 9.60 -15.48
CA GLN A 219 -21.77 10.10 -14.10
C GLN A 219 -20.30 10.40 -13.71
N TRP A 220 -19.33 9.81 -14.42
CA TRP A 220 -17.91 10.01 -14.09
C TRP A 220 -17.39 11.35 -14.60
N PRO A 221 -16.67 12.13 -13.77
CA PRO A 221 -16.06 13.37 -14.20
C PRO A 221 -14.91 13.12 -15.19
N ASP A 222 -14.64 14.11 -16.06
CA ASP A 222 -13.61 14.04 -17.10
C ASP A 222 -12.24 13.63 -16.54
N ARG A 223 -11.87 14.15 -15.36
CA ARG A 223 -10.59 13.80 -14.71
C ARG A 223 -10.40 12.30 -14.46
N VAL A 224 -11.48 11.58 -14.18
CA VAL A 224 -11.45 10.13 -13.98
C VAL A 224 -11.36 9.41 -15.32
N ARG A 225 -12.17 9.84 -16.28
CA ARG A 225 -12.18 9.25 -17.63
C ARG A 225 -10.86 9.39 -18.36
N GLU A 226 -10.20 10.54 -18.21
CA GLU A 226 -8.95 10.87 -18.89
C GLU A 226 -7.71 10.39 -18.09
N GLY A 227 -7.81 10.31 -16.78
CA GLY A 227 -6.67 10.03 -15.90
C GLY A 227 -6.56 8.58 -15.41
N SER A 228 -7.63 7.79 -15.51
CA SER A 228 -7.60 6.40 -15.03
C SER A 228 -7.03 5.46 -16.08
N GLY A 229 -5.96 4.75 -15.74
CA GLY A 229 -5.44 3.65 -16.56
C GLY A 229 -6.35 2.40 -16.59
N ARG A 230 -7.46 2.43 -15.85
CA ARG A 230 -8.44 1.33 -15.75
C ARG A 230 -9.74 1.61 -16.48
N TRP A 231 -9.80 2.70 -17.25
CA TRP A 231 -10.97 3.05 -18.04
C TRP A 231 -11.05 2.17 -19.29
N ASP A 232 -12.14 1.44 -19.46
CA ASP A 232 -12.36 0.53 -20.58
C ASP A 232 -13.84 0.48 -21.04
N ASP A 233 -14.16 -0.41 -21.96
CA ASP A 233 -15.50 -0.59 -22.54
C ASP A 233 -16.50 -1.28 -21.56
N GLU A 234 -16.08 -1.70 -20.39
CA GLU A 234 -16.91 -2.37 -19.38
C GLU A 234 -17.51 -1.40 -18.36
N VAL A 235 -17.13 -0.11 -18.41
CA VAL A 235 -17.67 0.93 -17.52
C VAL A 235 -19.20 0.99 -17.61
N GLY A 236 -19.88 0.87 -16.44
CA GLY A 236 -21.33 0.92 -16.31
C GLY A 236 -22.07 -0.30 -16.88
N THR A 237 -21.41 -1.42 -17.10
CA THR A 237 -22.02 -2.63 -17.71
C THR A 237 -22.47 -3.68 -16.70
N GLU A 238 -21.99 -3.61 -15.44
CA GLU A 238 -22.32 -4.59 -14.41
C GLU A 238 -23.55 -4.21 -13.57
N SER A 239 -24.21 -5.25 -13.02
CA SER A 239 -25.33 -5.10 -12.11
C SER A 239 -24.97 -5.58 -10.70
N PRO A 240 -25.54 -4.96 -9.65
CA PRO A 240 -26.50 -3.85 -9.72
C PRO A 240 -25.83 -2.55 -10.16
N GLU A 241 -26.59 -1.67 -10.81
CA GLU A 241 -26.17 -0.29 -11.08
C GLU A 241 -26.03 0.47 -9.76
N LEU A 242 -24.99 1.28 -9.66
CA LEU A 242 -24.74 2.20 -8.55
C LEU A 242 -24.73 3.63 -9.07
N GLU A 243 -24.83 4.59 -8.18
CA GLU A 243 -24.72 6.01 -8.49
C GLU A 243 -23.47 6.61 -7.82
N LEU A 244 -22.80 7.49 -8.57
CA LEU A 244 -21.65 8.23 -8.07
C LEU A 244 -22.13 9.38 -7.18
N VAL A 245 -21.72 9.38 -5.92
CA VAL A 245 -21.92 10.53 -5.03
C VAL A 245 -20.80 11.55 -5.22
N GLU A 246 -19.56 11.11 -5.13
CA GLU A 246 -18.38 11.98 -5.31
C GLU A 246 -17.17 11.15 -5.74
N ALA A 247 -16.32 11.72 -6.61
CA ALA A 247 -15.03 11.16 -6.97
C ALA A 247 -13.90 12.07 -6.49
N SER A 248 -12.81 11.49 -6.04
CA SER A 248 -11.64 12.22 -5.56
C SER A 248 -10.95 13.04 -6.66
N THR A 249 -10.02 13.90 -6.27
CA THR A 249 -8.91 14.31 -7.13
C THR A 249 -8.02 13.11 -7.41
N SER A 250 -7.08 13.21 -8.36
CA SER A 250 -6.11 12.17 -8.66
C SER A 250 -5.22 11.88 -7.44
N LEU A 251 -4.99 10.61 -7.21
CA LEU A 251 -4.09 10.08 -6.18
C LEU A 251 -2.89 9.43 -6.87
N PRO A 252 -1.67 9.74 -6.49
CA PRO A 252 -0.51 9.04 -7.04
C PRO A 252 -0.53 7.57 -6.62
N PHE A 253 -0.14 6.68 -7.52
CA PHE A 253 0.10 5.28 -7.17
C PHE A 253 1.25 5.12 -6.18
N SER A 254 1.49 3.89 -5.72
CA SER A 254 2.51 3.58 -4.72
C SER A 254 3.87 4.18 -5.09
N PRO A 255 4.53 4.87 -4.16
CA PRO A 255 5.88 5.36 -4.38
C PRO A 255 6.91 4.23 -4.31
N ILE A 256 7.97 4.37 -5.09
CA ILE A 256 9.26 3.73 -4.76
C ILE A 256 10.02 4.71 -3.87
N ILE A 257 10.41 4.26 -2.70
CA ILE A 257 11.00 5.07 -1.65
C ILE A 257 12.38 4.52 -1.30
N ALA A 258 13.35 5.41 -1.09
CA ALA A 258 14.63 5.12 -0.48
C ALA A 258 14.72 5.83 0.88
N ARG A 259 15.44 5.26 1.86
CA ARG A 259 15.73 6.00 3.08
C ARG A 259 16.69 7.16 2.79
N SER A 260 16.44 8.34 3.33
CA SER A 260 17.19 9.55 3.00
C SER A 260 18.66 9.48 3.45
N ASN A 261 18.95 8.75 4.53
CA ASN A 261 20.29 8.57 5.07
C ASN A 261 21.09 7.42 4.43
N TRP A 262 20.60 6.84 3.33
CA TRP A 262 21.30 5.81 2.60
C TRP A 262 22.42 6.40 1.76
N GLU A 263 23.65 6.15 2.16
CA GLU A 263 24.86 6.56 1.45
C GLU A 263 25.48 5.32 0.77
N HIS A 264 25.27 5.17 -0.52
CA HIS A 264 25.83 4.08 -1.31
C HIS A 264 26.42 4.62 -2.64
N PRO A 265 27.59 4.13 -3.09
CA PRO A 265 28.18 4.61 -4.35
C PRO A 265 27.30 4.42 -5.58
N LEU A 266 26.48 3.35 -5.61
CA LEU A 266 25.61 3.02 -6.72
C LEU A 266 24.20 3.61 -6.59
N ARG A 267 23.89 4.36 -5.53
CA ARG A 267 22.54 4.88 -5.28
C ARG A 267 21.96 5.63 -6.48
N SER A 268 22.71 6.56 -7.02
CA SER A 268 22.26 7.38 -8.17
C SER A 268 22.02 6.54 -9.43
N ASP A 269 22.84 5.52 -9.66
CA ASP A 269 22.70 4.63 -10.82
C ASP A 269 21.51 3.70 -10.65
N ILE A 270 21.23 3.24 -9.43
CA ILE A 270 20.04 2.43 -9.09
C ILE A 270 18.77 3.25 -9.26
N GLU A 271 18.72 4.48 -8.72
CA GLU A 271 17.56 5.38 -8.86
C GLU A 271 17.29 5.71 -10.34
N ALA A 272 18.34 5.96 -11.12
CA ALA A 272 18.22 6.19 -12.56
C ALA A 272 17.72 4.95 -13.32
N ALA A 273 18.20 3.76 -12.97
CA ALA A 273 17.73 2.52 -13.57
C ALA A 273 16.25 2.27 -13.24
N ILE A 274 15.81 2.49 -11.98
CA ILE A 274 14.42 2.36 -11.57
C ILE A 274 13.52 3.30 -12.38
N THR A 275 13.88 4.58 -12.50
CA THR A 275 13.07 5.56 -13.24
C THR A 275 13.12 5.38 -14.76
N SER A 276 13.99 4.49 -15.25
CA SER A 276 14.06 4.08 -16.67
C SER A 276 13.20 2.87 -17.00
N ILE A 277 12.46 2.30 -16.03
CA ILE A 277 11.55 1.17 -16.27
C ILE A 277 10.34 1.65 -17.07
N GLU A 278 10.24 1.21 -18.31
CA GLU A 278 9.11 1.46 -19.21
C GLU A 278 8.18 0.24 -19.28
N SER A 279 6.95 0.46 -19.75
CA SER A 279 5.97 -0.61 -19.91
C SER A 279 6.52 -1.77 -20.74
N GLY A 280 6.49 -2.96 -20.15
CA GLY A 280 6.99 -4.18 -20.75
C GLY A 280 8.48 -4.45 -20.55
N THR A 281 9.21 -3.61 -19.82
CA THR A 281 10.61 -3.85 -19.43
C THR A 281 10.74 -5.08 -18.52
N LEU A 282 9.87 -5.19 -17.53
CA LEU A 282 9.89 -6.22 -16.49
C LEU A 282 8.96 -7.40 -16.85
N ARG A 283 9.22 -8.08 -17.97
CA ARG A 283 8.44 -9.25 -18.36
C ARG A 283 9.18 -10.53 -17.99
N ALA A 284 8.48 -11.42 -17.30
CA ALA A 284 8.97 -12.77 -17.11
C ALA A 284 9.17 -13.48 -18.48
N PRO A 285 10.23 -14.27 -18.66
CA PRO A 285 10.52 -14.96 -19.92
C PRO A 285 9.37 -15.82 -20.44
N ASP A 286 8.57 -16.39 -19.57
CA ASP A 286 7.45 -17.28 -19.89
C ASP A 286 6.08 -16.59 -19.94
N GLY A 287 5.99 -15.30 -19.60
CA GLY A 287 4.83 -14.43 -19.78
C GLY A 287 3.62 -14.67 -18.86
N ASP A 288 3.72 -15.62 -17.94
CA ASP A 288 2.60 -16.05 -17.10
C ASP A 288 2.51 -15.27 -15.76
N VAL A 289 3.58 -14.59 -15.35
CA VAL A 289 3.62 -13.79 -14.11
C VAL A 289 3.98 -12.35 -14.48
N GLU A 290 3.08 -11.42 -14.17
CA GLU A 290 3.33 -9.99 -14.36
C GLU A 290 3.98 -9.40 -13.12
N ASN A 291 5.09 -8.63 -13.33
CA ASN A 291 5.66 -7.84 -12.26
C ASN A 291 4.71 -6.70 -11.91
N PRO A 292 4.49 -6.38 -10.62
CA PRO A 292 3.58 -5.31 -10.20
C PRO A 292 4.07 -3.91 -10.61
N LEU A 293 5.33 -3.78 -11.03
CA LEU A 293 5.88 -2.56 -11.60
C LEU A 293 5.73 -2.61 -13.12
N SER A 294 4.69 -1.98 -13.68
CA SER A 294 4.54 -1.92 -15.14
C SER A 294 5.47 -0.89 -15.78
N ALA A 295 5.62 0.26 -15.15
CA ALA A 295 6.57 1.32 -15.45
C ALA A 295 6.80 2.17 -14.19
N VAL A 296 7.81 3.05 -14.22
CA VAL A 296 8.09 3.99 -13.12
C VAL A 296 8.35 5.38 -13.70
N THR A 297 7.60 6.36 -13.21
CA THR A 297 7.81 7.77 -13.53
C THR A 297 8.58 8.44 -12.41
N GLU A 298 9.60 9.25 -12.74
CA GLU A 298 10.32 10.08 -11.76
C GLU A 298 9.34 10.95 -10.95
N ALA A 299 9.51 10.95 -9.64
CA ALA A 299 8.66 11.72 -8.73
C ALA A 299 9.44 12.21 -7.51
N THR A 300 8.81 13.15 -6.81
CA THR A 300 9.30 13.73 -5.57
C THR A 300 8.23 13.65 -4.49
N ILE A 301 8.59 13.96 -3.25
CA ILE A 301 7.62 14.03 -2.16
C ILE A 301 6.49 15.04 -2.42
N GLU A 302 6.74 16.08 -3.26
CA GLU A 302 5.74 17.08 -3.60
C GLU A 302 4.57 16.50 -4.43
N ASP A 303 4.82 15.46 -5.21
CA ASP A 303 3.79 14.75 -5.98
C ASP A 303 2.81 13.99 -5.10
N TYR A 304 3.21 13.71 -3.86
CA TYR A 304 2.40 13.04 -2.83
C TYR A 304 1.72 13.99 -1.86
N GLN A 305 1.81 15.32 -2.07
CA GLN A 305 1.17 16.29 -1.17
C GLN A 305 -0.32 16.01 -0.93
N PRO A 306 -1.13 15.61 -1.95
CA PRO A 306 -2.54 15.30 -1.72
C PRO A 306 -2.78 14.18 -0.70
N VAL A 307 -1.83 13.28 -0.57
CA VAL A 307 -1.90 12.17 0.38
C VAL A 307 -1.39 12.57 1.75
N ILE A 308 -0.32 13.34 1.80
CA ILE A 308 0.20 13.93 3.04
C ILE A 308 -0.88 14.78 3.70
N ASP A 309 -1.62 15.58 2.91
CA ASP A 309 -2.73 16.39 3.40
C ASP A 309 -3.85 15.54 4.04
N VAL A 310 -4.10 14.33 3.51
CA VAL A 310 -5.06 13.38 4.09
C VAL A 310 -4.56 12.87 5.44
N ILE A 311 -3.29 12.44 5.51
CA ILE A 311 -2.65 11.94 6.74
C ILE A 311 -2.70 13.00 7.84
N ASP A 312 -2.33 14.24 7.50
CA ASP A 312 -2.32 15.36 8.45
C ASP A 312 -3.72 15.75 8.89
N THR A 313 -4.70 15.77 7.96
CA THR A 313 -6.09 16.17 8.25
C THR A 313 -6.78 15.17 9.17
N LEU A 314 -6.53 13.87 8.95
CA LEU A 314 -7.15 12.78 9.72
C LEU A 314 -6.33 12.39 10.96
N ASP A 315 -5.21 13.07 11.22
CA ASP A 315 -4.28 12.77 12.34
C ASP A 315 -3.88 11.29 12.40
N VAL A 316 -3.52 10.73 11.23
CA VAL A 316 -3.18 9.32 11.10
C VAL A 316 -1.81 9.03 11.71
N ASP A 317 -1.78 8.20 12.75
CA ASP A 317 -0.55 7.76 13.40
C ASP A 317 -0.08 6.41 12.86
N LEU A 318 1.16 6.34 12.38
CA LEU A 318 1.83 5.11 11.94
C LEU A 318 1.81 3.98 12.97
N GLY A 319 1.71 4.31 14.25
CA GLY A 319 1.60 3.34 15.33
C GLY A 319 0.23 2.64 15.42
N GLN A 320 -0.75 3.09 14.64
CA GLN A 320 -2.10 2.54 14.60
C GLN A 320 -2.34 1.62 13.38
N LEU A 321 -1.36 1.54 12.50
CA LEU A 321 -1.38 0.72 11.27
C LEU A 321 -0.81 -0.71 11.48
#